data_3a0f376d02c69d06aeefad40db0e14fd
#
_entry.id   3a0f376d02c69d06aeefad40db0e14fd
#
_cell.length_a   1.000
_cell.length_b   1.000
_cell.length_c   1.000
_cell.angle_alpha   90.00
_cell.angle_beta   90.00
_cell.angle_gamma   90.00
#
_symmetry.space_group_name_H-M   'P 1'
#
loop_
_entity.id
_entity.type
_entity.pdbx_description
1 polymer ?
#
loop_
_entity_poly.entity_id
_entity_poly.type
_entity_poly.pdbx_seq_one_letter_code
_entity_poly.pdbx_strand_id
1 'polypeptide(L)'
;MLRNKNLLVAAIICLCLSNGNTTFGKDVGVVLAKIPDSDRAALPQNKNAEANFEQGNNLYKQGDFKGAEAAFRRAIELQPNFAQAYIGLGNTLDDQGKPQEAIAQYKKAISLDPQDSGAYFNLGLTLARVDQLEAAIAQYKKAINLEPKYAEAHYNLGNAFYAQGKLTEAITEYTQAIRLKPDYAPTYARLGTVLYDQGKLEEAIAQYKKAISFDPKYADAHYYLGNALYAQGKPTEAVAEYTAAISFDPKNPAGYNALGNALYAQGKLENAIAQYKKAISFNPKYADAHYNLASALYAQEQLPQAIAEYTQAIRLDPKHAQAYTGLANAMDDQGKPQEAIAHYKKAISLVPNYAYAYYNLAITLGREKQLEEAILNFKKARELFQAEENKEMVEQVDQLIQKINTRTN
;
A
#
# COMPACT_ATOMS: atom_id res chain seq x y z
N MET A 1 -6.55 -30.42 26.46
CA MET A 1 -7.75 -29.67 26.14
C MET A 1 -7.59 -28.27 26.69
N LEU A 2 -6.98 -27.42 25.99
CA LEU A 2 -6.99 -25.94 26.08
C LEU A 2 -5.90 -25.49 25.12
N ARG A 3 -6.21 -25.47 23.81
CA ARG A 3 -5.39 -24.77 22.85
C ARG A 3 -5.52 -23.30 23.18
N ASN A 4 -4.40 -22.68 23.50
CA ASN A 4 -4.31 -21.26 23.83
C ASN A 4 -4.83 -20.41 22.66
N LYS A 5 -5.99 -19.78 22.81
CA LYS A 5 -6.58 -18.85 21.86
C LYS A 5 -5.69 -17.62 21.57
N ASN A 6 -4.65 -17.41 22.38
CA ASN A 6 -3.73 -16.26 22.28
C ASN A 6 -2.62 -16.43 21.23
N LEU A 7 -2.39 -17.63 20.71
CA LEU A 7 -1.30 -17.91 19.77
C LEU A 7 -1.58 -17.43 18.31
N LEU A 8 -2.86 -17.23 17.98
CA LEU A 8 -3.23 -16.74 16.64
C LEU A 8 -3.10 -15.22 16.51
N VAL A 9 -3.17 -14.47 17.61
CA VAL A 9 -3.12 -13.01 17.63
C VAL A 9 -1.72 -12.48 17.30
N ALA A 10 -0.67 -13.16 17.74
CA ALA A 10 0.72 -12.74 17.49
C ALA A 10 1.13 -12.87 15.99
N ALA A 11 0.58 -13.86 15.28
CA ALA A 11 0.87 -14.05 13.84
C ALA A 11 0.19 -12.98 12.95
N ILE A 12 -0.92 -12.38 13.43
CA ILE A 12 -1.65 -11.34 12.66
C ILE A 12 -0.96 -9.98 12.75
N ILE A 13 -0.22 -9.70 13.82
CA ILE A 13 0.49 -8.41 14.00
C ILE A 13 1.64 -8.24 12.99
N CYS A 14 2.29 -9.32 12.55
CA CYS A 14 3.36 -9.27 11.54
C CYS A 14 2.85 -9.04 10.11
N LEU A 15 1.56 -9.23 9.82
CA LEU A 15 1.01 -9.22 8.46
C LEU A 15 0.62 -7.84 7.93
N CYS A 16 0.50 -6.83 8.79
CA CYS A 16 0.24 -5.46 8.32
C CYS A 16 1.46 -4.78 7.67
N LEU A 17 2.65 -5.38 7.75
CA LEU A 17 3.91 -4.74 7.32
C LEU A 17 4.42 -5.18 5.93
N SER A 18 3.84 -6.20 5.28
CA SER A 18 4.47 -6.80 4.09
C SER A 18 3.78 -6.54 2.74
N ASN A 19 2.64 -5.88 2.67
CA ASN A 19 1.99 -5.61 1.39
C ASN A 19 1.91 -4.11 1.08
N GLY A 20 3.09 -3.54 0.80
CA GLY A 20 3.23 -2.23 0.16
C GLY A 20 2.84 -2.25 -1.32
N ASN A 21 1.69 -2.80 -1.68
CA ASN A 21 1.04 -2.48 -2.95
C ASN A 21 0.21 -1.21 -2.76
N THR A 22 0.90 -0.11 -2.49
CA THR A 22 0.33 1.21 -2.74
C THR A 22 0.13 1.32 -4.24
N THR A 23 -1.12 1.17 -4.67
CA THR A 23 -1.51 1.64 -6.00
C THR A 23 -1.12 3.11 -6.10
N PHE A 24 0.02 3.37 -6.76
CA PHE A 24 0.35 4.67 -7.28
C PHE A 24 -0.76 5.05 -8.25
N GLY A 25 -1.68 5.87 -7.84
CA GLY A 25 -2.61 6.40 -8.79
C GLY A 25 -4.04 6.43 -8.33
N LYS A 26 -4.41 7.57 -7.81
CA LYS A 26 -5.66 8.27 -8.18
C LYS A 26 -5.69 9.70 -7.67
N ASP A 27 -4.83 10.09 -6.74
CA ASP A 27 -4.77 11.47 -6.23
C ASP A 27 -3.62 12.29 -6.83
N VAL A 28 -3.27 12.05 -8.09
CA VAL A 28 -2.58 13.08 -8.87
C VAL A 28 -3.68 14.03 -9.33
N GLY A 29 -4.13 14.89 -8.41
CA GLY A 29 -4.91 16.03 -8.82
C GLY A 29 -4.13 16.74 -9.89
N VAL A 30 -4.63 16.70 -11.13
CA VAL A 30 -4.10 17.46 -12.26
C VAL A 30 -4.19 18.92 -11.86
N VAL A 31 -3.15 19.43 -11.23
CA VAL A 31 -2.97 20.86 -11.07
C VAL A 31 -2.69 21.35 -12.47
N LEU A 32 -3.72 21.88 -13.11
CA LEU A 32 -3.52 22.69 -14.32
C LEU A 32 -2.41 23.66 -14.02
N ALA A 33 -1.28 23.54 -14.72
CA ALA A 33 -0.14 24.41 -14.55
C ALA A 33 -0.67 25.85 -14.50
N LYS A 34 -0.52 26.52 -13.35
CA LYS A 34 -0.69 27.96 -13.30
C LYS A 34 0.31 28.53 -14.27
N ILE A 35 -0.19 29.15 -15.33
CA ILE A 35 0.63 29.94 -16.23
C ILE A 35 1.09 31.13 -15.37
N PRO A 36 2.39 31.27 -15.04
CA PRO A 36 2.86 32.45 -14.34
C PRO A 36 2.63 33.68 -15.21
N ASP A 37 2.01 34.70 -14.63
CA ASP A 37 1.82 36.02 -15.29
C ASP A 37 3.11 36.86 -15.29
N SER A 38 4.29 36.27 -15.40
CA SER A 38 5.56 37.02 -15.39
C SER A 38 6.16 37.09 -16.78
N ASP A 39 6.26 38.32 -17.24
CA ASP A 39 7.12 38.85 -18.35
C ASP A 39 7.14 38.08 -19.66
N ARG A 40 6.04 38.21 -20.39
CA ARG A 40 5.99 37.95 -21.85
C ARG A 40 6.86 38.94 -22.57
N ALA A 41 8.12 38.59 -22.80
CA ALA A 41 8.89 39.27 -23.89
C ALA A 41 8.15 39.00 -25.20
N ALA A 42 7.52 40.04 -25.73
CA ALA A 42 6.63 39.95 -26.87
C ALA A 42 7.40 39.67 -28.16
N LEU A 43 7.52 38.39 -28.51
CA LEU A 43 7.62 38.03 -29.93
C LEU A 43 6.26 38.33 -30.60
N PRO A 44 6.22 38.73 -31.88
CA PRO A 44 4.94 39.01 -32.55
C PRO A 44 4.07 37.73 -32.50
N GLN A 45 3.03 37.79 -31.70
CA GLN A 45 2.14 36.66 -31.45
C GLN A 45 1.25 36.45 -32.67
N ASN A 46 1.21 35.23 -33.19
CA ASN A 46 0.27 34.87 -34.25
C ASN A 46 -1.12 34.69 -33.62
N LYS A 47 -2.00 35.68 -33.76
CA LYS A 47 -3.38 35.67 -33.22
C LYS A 47 -4.14 34.37 -33.50
N ASN A 48 -3.88 33.74 -34.65
CA ASN A 48 -4.50 32.47 -35.00
C ASN A 48 -3.89 31.31 -34.22
N ALA A 49 -2.60 31.36 -33.87
CA ALA A 49 -1.99 30.35 -32.99
C ALA A 49 -2.53 30.45 -31.55
N GLU A 50 -2.67 31.67 -31.02
CA GLU A 50 -3.27 31.91 -29.73
C GLU A 50 -4.72 31.44 -29.67
N ALA A 51 -5.54 31.76 -30.69
CA ALA A 51 -6.93 31.30 -30.72
C ALA A 51 -7.05 29.78 -30.74
N ASN A 52 -6.17 29.07 -31.47
CA ASN A 52 -6.13 27.59 -31.44
C ASN A 52 -5.63 27.04 -30.09
N PHE A 53 -4.67 27.71 -29.43
CA PHE A 53 -4.21 27.34 -28.09
C PHE A 53 -5.32 27.49 -27.06
N GLU A 54 -6.06 28.62 -27.06
CA GLU A 54 -7.21 28.82 -26.17
C GLU A 54 -8.33 27.80 -26.45
N GLN A 55 -8.60 27.51 -27.73
CA GLN A 55 -9.53 26.45 -28.11
C GLN A 55 -9.09 25.11 -27.56
N GLY A 56 -7.79 24.77 -27.67
CA GLY A 56 -7.21 23.54 -27.09
C GLY A 56 -7.43 23.46 -25.57
N ASN A 57 -7.16 24.55 -24.83
CA ASN A 57 -7.38 24.64 -23.41
C ASN A 57 -8.87 24.43 -23.02
N ASN A 58 -9.79 25.00 -23.80
CA ASN A 58 -11.22 24.84 -23.55
C ASN A 58 -11.70 23.42 -23.80
N LEU A 59 -11.25 22.78 -24.88
CA LEU A 59 -11.56 21.39 -25.19
C LEU A 59 -10.97 20.44 -24.15
N TYR A 60 -9.74 20.69 -23.71
CA TYR A 60 -9.10 19.93 -22.63
C TYR A 60 -9.93 19.99 -21.32
N LYS A 61 -10.37 21.18 -20.92
CA LYS A 61 -11.24 21.35 -19.73
C LYS A 61 -12.57 20.62 -19.85
N GLN A 62 -13.09 20.46 -21.07
CA GLN A 62 -14.33 19.72 -21.38
C GLN A 62 -14.10 18.19 -21.45
N GLY A 63 -12.84 17.73 -21.37
CA GLY A 63 -12.49 16.32 -21.52
C GLY A 63 -12.43 15.83 -22.97
N ASP A 64 -12.58 16.72 -23.96
CA ASP A 64 -12.37 16.39 -25.37
C ASP A 64 -10.88 16.43 -25.70
N PHE A 65 -10.18 15.39 -25.24
CA PHE A 65 -8.73 15.28 -25.45
C PHE A 65 -8.33 15.13 -26.95
N LYS A 66 -9.22 14.60 -27.81
CA LYS A 66 -8.93 14.51 -29.24
C LYS A 66 -9.03 15.88 -29.91
N GLY A 67 -10.05 16.64 -29.59
CA GLY A 67 -10.20 18.02 -30.09
C GLY A 67 -9.09 18.91 -29.55
N ALA A 68 -8.73 18.78 -28.27
CA ALA A 68 -7.63 19.51 -27.65
C ALA A 68 -6.28 19.23 -28.36
N GLU A 69 -5.97 17.94 -28.61
CA GLU A 69 -4.76 17.56 -29.37
C GLU A 69 -4.71 18.24 -30.76
N ALA A 70 -5.81 18.20 -31.50
CA ALA A 70 -5.86 18.81 -32.81
C ALA A 70 -5.64 20.34 -32.76
N ALA A 71 -6.27 21.01 -31.79
CA ALA A 71 -6.14 22.44 -31.60
C ALA A 71 -4.72 22.85 -31.18
N PHE A 72 -4.09 22.16 -30.24
CA PHE A 72 -2.70 22.42 -29.84
C PHE A 72 -1.72 22.17 -31.01
N ARG A 73 -1.89 21.09 -31.77
CA ARG A 73 -1.07 20.83 -32.96
C ARG A 73 -1.22 21.96 -33.99
N ARG A 74 -2.43 22.48 -34.19
CA ARG A 74 -2.66 23.60 -35.08
C ARG A 74 -2.01 24.89 -34.57
N ALA A 75 -2.04 25.15 -33.27
CA ALA A 75 -1.32 26.26 -32.67
C ALA A 75 0.19 26.16 -32.92
N ILE A 76 0.77 24.96 -32.78
CA ILE A 76 2.19 24.68 -33.03
C ILE A 76 2.56 24.84 -34.52
N GLU A 77 1.70 24.36 -35.41
CA GLU A 77 1.91 24.56 -36.86
C GLU A 77 1.98 26.05 -37.24
N LEU A 78 1.10 26.86 -36.65
CA LEU A 78 1.05 28.30 -36.90
C LEU A 78 2.18 29.06 -36.22
N GLN A 79 2.67 28.56 -35.07
CA GLN A 79 3.75 29.15 -34.29
C GLN A 79 4.65 28.05 -33.68
N PRO A 80 5.68 27.57 -34.42
CA PRO A 80 6.52 26.42 -33.97
C PRO A 80 7.36 26.67 -32.74
N ASN A 81 7.47 27.89 -32.24
CA ASN A 81 8.15 28.27 -31.02
C ASN A 81 7.19 28.57 -29.82
N PHE A 82 5.94 28.12 -29.89
CA PHE A 82 4.93 28.36 -28.90
C PHE A 82 5.06 27.31 -27.75
N ALA A 83 5.94 27.56 -26.78
CA ALA A 83 6.26 26.64 -25.71
C ALA A 83 5.01 26.13 -24.92
N GLN A 84 4.06 27.05 -24.60
CA GLN A 84 2.85 26.72 -23.89
C GLN A 84 1.93 25.75 -24.66
N ALA A 85 1.91 25.84 -25.98
CA ALA A 85 1.14 24.90 -26.80
C ALA A 85 1.75 23.49 -26.78
N TYR A 86 3.07 23.36 -26.68
CA TYR A 86 3.72 22.06 -26.44
C TYR A 86 3.41 21.50 -25.05
N ILE A 87 3.32 22.34 -24.00
CA ILE A 87 2.89 21.91 -22.65
C ILE A 87 1.44 21.40 -22.71
N GLY A 88 0.53 22.17 -23.31
CA GLY A 88 -0.88 21.77 -23.48
C GLY A 88 -1.05 20.46 -24.25
N LEU A 89 -0.27 20.30 -25.33
CA LEU A 89 -0.23 19.05 -26.09
C LEU A 89 0.32 17.89 -25.22
N GLY A 90 1.38 18.15 -24.45
CA GLY A 90 1.97 17.19 -23.54
C GLY A 90 0.94 16.70 -22.50
N ASN A 91 0.25 17.62 -21.81
CA ASN A 91 -0.80 17.30 -20.85
C ASN A 91 -1.90 16.45 -21.50
N THR A 92 -2.34 16.86 -22.69
CA THR A 92 -3.39 16.16 -23.45
C THR A 92 -3.00 14.73 -23.82
N LEU A 93 -1.77 14.53 -24.29
CA LEU A 93 -1.24 13.21 -24.65
C LEU A 93 -1.07 12.33 -23.43
N ASP A 94 -0.67 12.91 -22.31
CA ASP A 94 -0.49 12.22 -21.06
C ASP A 94 -1.82 11.67 -20.53
N ASP A 95 -2.89 12.48 -20.55
CA ASP A 95 -4.24 12.08 -20.16
C ASP A 95 -4.89 11.09 -21.15
N GLN A 96 -4.43 11.08 -22.41
CA GLN A 96 -4.78 10.04 -23.38
C GLN A 96 -4.05 8.71 -23.15
N GLY A 97 -3.15 8.61 -22.16
CA GLY A 97 -2.32 7.43 -21.94
C GLY A 97 -1.16 7.26 -22.92
N LYS A 98 -0.66 8.35 -23.50
CA LYS A 98 0.47 8.40 -24.43
C LYS A 98 1.70 9.07 -23.77
N PRO A 99 2.26 8.52 -22.67
CA PRO A 99 3.27 9.21 -21.87
C PRO A 99 4.57 9.47 -22.62
N GLN A 100 4.96 8.60 -23.54
CA GLN A 100 6.21 8.79 -24.30
C GLN A 100 6.11 9.98 -25.26
N GLU A 101 4.95 10.17 -25.89
CA GLU A 101 4.70 11.33 -26.74
C GLU A 101 4.63 12.61 -25.90
N ALA A 102 3.98 12.56 -24.72
CA ALA A 102 3.92 13.68 -23.77
C ALA A 102 5.32 14.14 -23.34
N ILE A 103 6.20 13.20 -22.95
CA ILE A 103 7.60 13.47 -22.60
C ILE A 103 8.33 14.22 -23.73
N ALA A 104 8.09 13.83 -24.98
CA ALA A 104 8.70 14.51 -26.12
C ALA A 104 8.23 15.97 -26.24
N GLN A 105 6.93 16.23 -26.02
CA GLN A 105 6.37 17.58 -26.07
C GLN A 105 6.90 18.47 -24.93
N TYR A 106 6.96 17.95 -23.69
CA TYR A 106 7.54 18.70 -22.57
C TYR A 106 9.02 19.03 -22.79
N LYS A 107 9.82 18.09 -23.30
CA LYS A 107 11.21 18.36 -23.66
C LYS A 107 11.33 19.46 -24.72
N LYS A 108 10.41 19.46 -25.69
CA LYS A 108 10.37 20.53 -26.71
C LYS A 108 9.99 21.88 -26.09
N ALA A 109 8.97 21.91 -25.22
CA ALA A 109 8.59 23.09 -24.45
C ALA A 109 9.78 23.66 -23.66
N ILE A 110 10.48 22.81 -22.89
CA ILE A 110 11.67 23.18 -22.12
C ILE A 110 12.80 23.71 -23.02
N SER A 111 12.98 23.15 -24.22
CA SER A 111 13.99 23.66 -25.15
C SER A 111 13.68 25.05 -25.69
N LEU A 112 12.39 25.44 -25.72
CA LEU A 112 11.90 26.74 -26.16
C LEU A 112 11.87 27.77 -25.03
N ASP A 113 11.46 27.33 -23.84
CA ASP A 113 11.46 28.12 -22.62
C ASP A 113 12.07 27.33 -21.45
N PRO A 114 13.38 27.43 -21.21
CA PRO A 114 14.07 26.73 -20.11
C PRO A 114 13.78 27.28 -18.73
N GLN A 115 12.98 28.37 -18.60
CA GLN A 115 12.63 28.97 -17.34
C GLN A 115 11.20 28.58 -16.87
N ASP A 116 10.46 27.80 -17.64
CA ASP A 116 9.11 27.35 -17.27
C ASP A 116 9.19 26.20 -16.24
N SER A 117 8.96 26.52 -14.96
CA SER A 117 8.95 25.56 -13.86
C SER A 117 7.85 24.49 -14.03
N GLY A 118 6.70 24.87 -14.61
CA GLY A 118 5.57 23.98 -14.88
C GLY A 118 5.90 22.90 -15.91
N ALA A 119 6.67 23.23 -16.97
CA ALA A 119 7.11 22.25 -17.96
C ALA A 119 8.00 21.16 -17.33
N TYR A 120 8.94 21.54 -16.46
CA TYR A 120 9.75 20.58 -15.73
C TYR A 120 8.91 19.75 -14.75
N PHE A 121 7.98 20.37 -14.03
CA PHE A 121 7.09 19.67 -13.12
C PHE A 121 6.24 18.62 -13.85
N ASN A 122 5.59 18.98 -14.96
CA ASN A 122 4.76 18.05 -15.74
C ASN A 122 5.59 16.92 -16.37
N LEU A 123 6.80 17.22 -16.85
CA LEU A 123 7.73 16.19 -17.29
C LEU A 123 8.07 15.24 -16.14
N GLY A 124 8.32 15.76 -14.96
CA GLY A 124 8.58 14.97 -13.75
C GLY A 124 7.42 14.05 -13.39
N LEU A 125 6.17 14.54 -13.43
CA LEU A 125 4.96 13.75 -13.16
C LEU A 125 4.85 12.57 -14.15
N THR A 126 4.99 12.85 -15.45
CA THR A 126 4.89 11.81 -16.47
C THR A 126 6.01 10.78 -16.35
N LEU A 127 7.25 11.21 -16.05
CA LEU A 127 8.38 10.31 -15.80
C LEU A 127 8.15 9.41 -14.59
N ALA A 128 7.62 9.94 -13.49
CA ALA A 128 7.30 9.16 -12.29
C ALA A 128 6.23 8.10 -12.60
N ARG A 129 5.22 8.44 -13.40
CA ARG A 129 4.15 7.52 -13.79
C ARG A 129 4.63 6.36 -14.66
N VAL A 130 5.71 6.54 -15.43
CA VAL A 130 6.35 5.47 -16.22
C VAL A 130 7.55 4.85 -15.48
N ASP A 131 7.60 4.98 -14.16
CA ASP A 131 8.61 4.38 -13.26
C ASP A 131 10.06 4.86 -13.53
N GLN A 132 10.24 6.04 -14.14
CA GLN A 132 11.55 6.67 -14.32
C GLN A 132 11.86 7.64 -13.18
N LEU A 133 11.94 7.11 -11.95
CA LEU A 133 11.99 7.90 -10.71
C LEU A 133 13.21 8.84 -10.63
N GLU A 134 14.41 8.40 -11.04
CA GLU A 134 15.61 9.24 -11.03
C GLU A 134 15.46 10.45 -11.97
N ALA A 135 14.92 10.21 -13.15
CA ALA A 135 14.66 11.29 -14.10
C ALA A 135 13.58 12.25 -13.59
N ALA A 136 12.52 11.73 -12.98
CA ALA A 136 11.47 12.54 -12.35
C ALA A 136 12.02 13.44 -11.25
N ILE A 137 12.84 12.89 -10.34
CA ILE A 137 13.51 13.63 -9.26
C ILE A 137 14.35 14.78 -9.84
N ALA A 138 15.09 14.53 -10.92
CA ALA A 138 15.88 15.57 -11.56
C ALA A 138 15.01 16.73 -12.08
N GLN A 139 13.83 16.40 -12.66
CA GLN A 139 12.91 17.42 -13.18
C GLN A 139 12.21 18.20 -12.03
N TYR A 140 11.75 17.51 -10.99
CA TYR A 140 11.17 18.21 -9.82
C TYR A 140 12.17 19.16 -9.15
N LYS A 141 13.44 18.73 -8.98
CA LYS A 141 14.50 19.61 -8.47
C LYS A 141 14.72 20.82 -9.37
N LYS A 142 14.62 20.64 -10.71
CA LYS A 142 14.74 21.74 -11.64
C LYS A 142 13.58 22.73 -11.52
N ALA A 143 12.34 22.21 -11.40
CA ALA A 143 11.14 23.02 -11.15
C ALA A 143 11.29 23.84 -9.85
N ILE A 144 11.72 23.20 -8.77
CA ILE A 144 11.93 23.85 -7.47
C ILE A 144 13.05 24.91 -7.52
N ASN A 145 14.13 24.65 -8.27
CA ASN A 145 15.21 25.64 -8.42
C ASN A 145 14.73 26.90 -9.15
N LEU A 146 13.81 26.74 -10.12
CA LEU A 146 13.20 27.86 -10.83
C LEU A 146 12.13 28.56 -9.99
N GLU A 147 11.33 27.79 -9.25
CA GLU A 147 10.27 28.29 -8.38
C GLU A 147 10.37 27.63 -6.99
N PRO A 148 11.15 28.20 -6.04
CA PRO A 148 11.35 27.61 -4.72
C PRO A 148 10.08 27.49 -3.83
N LYS A 149 8.99 28.16 -4.22
CA LYS A 149 7.69 28.10 -3.54
C LYS A 149 6.70 27.15 -4.18
N TYR A 150 7.15 26.26 -5.07
CA TYR A 150 6.29 25.32 -5.78
C TYR A 150 5.93 24.13 -4.86
N ALA A 151 4.90 24.28 -4.04
CA ALA A 151 4.50 23.30 -3.02
C ALA A 151 4.23 21.89 -3.62
N GLU A 152 3.57 21.84 -4.78
CA GLU A 152 3.27 20.58 -5.46
C GLU A 152 4.53 19.87 -5.98
N ALA A 153 5.55 20.63 -6.37
CA ALA A 153 6.83 20.04 -6.79
C ALA A 153 7.57 19.43 -5.59
N HIS A 154 7.56 20.09 -4.42
CA HIS A 154 8.10 19.52 -3.18
C HIS A 154 7.33 18.26 -2.76
N TYR A 155 5.99 18.27 -2.79
CA TYR A 155 5.16 17.11 -2.49
C TYR A 155 5.50 15.90 -3.38
N ASN A 156 5.60 16.12 -4.70
CA ASN A 156 5.89 15.04 -5.66
C ASN A 156 7.35 14.58 -5.60
N LEU A 157 8.29 15.47 -5.29
CA LEU A 157 9.67 15.10 -5.00
C LEU A 157 9.74 14.22 -3.74
N GLY A 158 8.98 14.53 -2.69
CA GLY A 158 8.80 13.70 -1.51
C GLY A 158 8.28 12.30 -1.84
N ASN A 159 7.22 12.22 -2.68
CA ASN A 159 6.68 10.95 -3.16
C ASN A 159 7.74 10.12 -3.93
N ALA A 160 8.52 10.76 -4.79
CA ALA A 160 9.56 10.08 -5.55
C ALA A 160 10.71 9.58 -4.66
N PHE A 161 11.12 10.34 -3.63
CA PHE A 161 12.10 9.88 -2.63
C PHE A 161 11.56 8.74 -1.79
N TYR A 162 10.29 8.80 -1.37
CA TYR A 162 9.66 7.70 -0.64
C TYR A 162 9.64 6.40 -1.46
N ALA A 163 9.29 6.49 -2.75
CA ALA A 163 9.31 5.35 -3.66
C ALA A 163 10.73 4.73 -3.84
N GLN A 164 11.78 5.53 -3.66
CA GLN A 164 13.17 5.06 -3.64
C GLN A 164 13.63 4.56 -2.25
N GLY A 165 12.77 4.56 -1.23
CA GLY A 165 13.14 4.23 0.14
C GLY A 165 14.00 5.30 0.85
N LYS A 166 14.12 6.50 0.28
CA LYS A 166 14.87 7.64 0.83
C LYS A 166 13.98 8.42 1.81
N LEU A 167 13.74 7.80 2.97
CA LEU A 167 12.74 8.29 3.92
C LEU A 167 13.08 9.67 4.51
N THR A 168 14.35 9.96 4.76
CA THR A 168 14.79 11.25 5.33
C THR A 168 14.57 12.39 4.34
N GLU A 169 14.93 12.18 3.08
CA GLU A 169 14.71 13.13 2.01
C GLU A 169 13.22 13.36 1.77
N ALA A 170 12.42 12.30 1.81
CA ALA A 170 10.96 12.41 1.67
C ALA A 170 10.35 13.28 2.78
N ILE A 171 10.73 13.08 4.05
CA ILE A 171 10.29 13.91 5.18
C ILE A 171 10.66 15.38 4.97
N THR A 172 11.87 15.65 4.49
CA THR A 172 12.34 17.02 4.23
C THR A 172 11.43 17.71 3.21
N GLU A 173 11.15 17.05 2.11
CA GLU A 173 10.37 17.63 1.03
C GLU A 173 8.88 17.79 1.40
N TYR A 174 8.29 16.81 2.11
CA TYR A 174 6.92 16.97 2.63
C TYR A 174 6.83 18.11 3.65
N THR A 175 7.84 18.29 4.49
CA THR A 175 7.88 19.40 5.45
C THR A 175 7.93 20.76 4.73
N GLN A 176 8.67 20.87 3.63
CA GLN A 176 8.66 22.07 2.79
C GLN A 176 7.30 22.28 2.11
N ALA A 177 6.71 21.24 1.56
CA ALA A 177 5.36 21.32 0.96
C ALA A 177 4.31 21.79 1.98
N ILE A 178 4.34 21.28 3.21
CA ILE A 178 3.47 21.73 4.32
C ILE A 178 3.70 23.18 4.65
N ARG A 179 4.94 23.63 4.72
CA ARG A 179 5.27 25.05 5.01
C ARG A 179 4.71 25.98 3.93
N LEU A 180 4.73 25.55 2.67
CA LEU A 180 4.26 26.35 1.54
C LEU A 180 2.74 26.30 1.39
N LYS A 181 2.12 25.16 1.69
CA LYS A 181 0.66 24.91 1.61
C LYS A 181 0.17 24.17 2.85
N PRO A 182 -0.06 24.89 3.96
CA PRO A 182 -0.34 24.31 5.28
C PRO A 182 -1.69 23.57 5.40
N ASP A 183 -2.60 23.74 4.46
CA ASP A 183 -3.95 23.17 4.45
C ASP A 183 -4.10 21.96 3.50
N TYR A 184 -3.01 21.52 2.87
CA TYR A 184 -3.07 20.42 1.92
C TYR A 184 -2.98 19.06 2.63
N ALA A 185 -4.15 18.49 2.96
CA ALA A 185 -4.31 17.25 3.70
C ALA A 185 -3.46 16.07 3.18
N PRO A 186 -3.33 15.81 1.86
CA PRO A 186 -2.52 14.70 1.35
C PRO A 186 -1.06 14.73 1.79
N THR A 187 -0.45 15.91 1.96
CA THR A 187 0.96 15.99 2.39
C THR A 187 1.15 15.47 3.82
N TYR A 188 0.22 15.80 4.71
CA TYR A 188 0.26 15.28 6.09
C TYR A 188 0.07 13.77 6.12
N ALA A 189 -0.84 13.22 5.31
CA ALA A 189 -1.04 11.78 5.22
C ALA A 189 0.22 11.07 4.71
N ARG A 190 0.90 11.61 3.69
CA ARG A 190 2.16 11.05 3.18
C ARG A 190 3.30 11.16 4.19
N LEU A 191 3.43 12.29 4.88
CA LEU A 191 4.40 12.43 5.98
C LEU A 191 4.12 11.40 7.09
N GLY A 192 2.85 11.23 7.46
CA GLY A 192 2.42 10.20 8.41
C GLY A 192 2.83 8.80 7.97
N THR A 193 2.67 8.46 6.68
CA THR A 193 3.07 7.15 6.13
C THR A 193 4.57 6.92 6.28
N VAL A 194 5.39 7.90 5.95
CA VAL A 194 6.86 7.78 6.11
C VAL A 194 7.25 7.59 7.58
N LEU A 195 6.62 8.32 8.48
CA LEU A 195 6.86 8.20 9.93
C LEU A 195 6.43 6.82 10.47
N TYR A 196 5.30 6.31 9.97
CA TYR A 196 4.82 4.96 10.27
C TYR A 196 5.84 3.89 9.87
N ASP A 197 6.39 3.98 8.65
CA ASP A 197 7.40 3.04 8.14
C ASP A 197 8.73 3.13 8.92
N GLN A 198 9.02 4.28 9.55
CA GLN A 198 10.13 4.42 10.50
C GLN A 198 9.81 3.89 11.92
N GLY A 199 8.61 3.36 12.16
CA GLY A 199 8.16 2.91 13.48
C GLY A 199 7.78 4.04 14.44
N LYS A 200 7.71 5.30 13.98
CA LYS A 200 7.37 6.49 14.77
C LYS A 200 5.85 6.67 14.84
N LEU A 201 5.19 5.71 15.51
CA LEU A 201 3.72 5.59 15.47
C LEU A 201 2.99 6.81 16.01
N GLU A 202 3.48 7.42 17.12
CA GLU A 202 2.86 8.59 17.72
C GLU A 202 2.91 9.81 16.79
N GLU A 203 4.08 10.01 16.15
CA GLU A 203 4.25 11.10 15.18
C GLU A 203 3.39 10.88 13.93
N ALA A 204 3.31 9.64 13.43
CA ALA A 204 2.45 9.27 12.31
C ALA A 204 0.97 9.57 12.61
N ILE A 205 0.48 9.13 13.78
CA ILE A 205 -0.90 9.39 14.26
C ILE A 205 -1.18 10.89 14.29
N ALA A 206 -0.23 11.71 14.78
CA ALA A 206 -0.39 13.15 14.82
C ALA A 206 -0.57 13.74 13.39
N GLN A 207 0.22 13.26 12.41
CA GLN A 207 0.12 13.73 11.04
C GLN A 207 -1.21 13.29 10.37
N TYR A 208 -1.65 12.05 10.57
CA TYR A 208 -2.93 11.59 10.04
C TYR A 208 -4.11 12.37 10.62
N LYS A 209 -4.11 12.63 11.94
CA LYS A 209 -5.11 13.49 12.57
C LYS A 209 -5.09 14.93 12.01
N LYS A 210 -3.91 15.42 11.67
CA LYS A 210 -3.78 16.73 11.02
C LYS A 210 -4.38 16.72 9.62
N ALA A 211 -4.12 15.67 8.81
CA ALA A 211 -4.74 15.48 7.50
C ALA A 211 -6.28 15.48 7.61
N ILE A 212 -6.83 14.71 8.55
CA ILE A 212 -8.28 14.63 8.80
C ILE A 212 -8.85 15.99 9.27
N SER A 213 -8.08 16.80 10.01
CA SER A 213 -8.54 18.13 10.44
C SER A 213 -8.72 19.10 9.27
N PHE A 214 -7.97 18.94 8.17
CA PHE A 214 -8.11 19.75 6.95
C PHE A 214 -9.12 19.15 5.97
N ASP A 215 -9.16 17.84 5.84
CA ASP A 215 -10.18 17.12 5.07
C ASP A 215 -10.79 15.98 5.89
N PRO A 216 -11.92 16.25 6.59
CA PRO A 216 -12.61 15.24 7.40
C PRO A 216 -13.19 14.07 6.61
N LYS A 217 -13.18 14.11 5.27
CA LYS A 217 -13.67 13.04 4.40
C LYS A 217 -12.53 12.29 3.69
N TYR A 218 -11.29 12.59 4.03
CA TYR A 218 -10.14 11.93 3.41
C TYR A 218 -10.04 10.48 3.86
N ALA A 219 -10.63 9.58 3.08
CA ALA A 219 -10.74 8.15 3.39
C ALA A 219 -9.38 7.49 3.71
N ASP A 220 -8.35 7.80 2.92
CA ASP A 220 -7.01 7.24 3.13
C ASP A 220 -6.40 7.67 4.46
N ALA A 221 -6.60 8.93 4.89
CA ALA A 221 -6.08 9.38 6.17
C ALA A 221 -6.73 8.65 7.35
N HIS A 222 -8.04 8.39 7.30
CA HIS A 222 -8.72 7.55 8.28
C HIS A 222 -8.21 6.10 8.25
N TYR A 223 -8.02 5.53 7.05
CA TYR A 223 -7.48 4.18 6.91
C TYR A 223 -6.08 4.05 7.52
N TYR A 224 -5.16 4.98 7.21
CA TYR A 224 -3.80 4.96 7.74
C TYR A 224 -3.75 5.27 9.25
N LEU A 225 -4.62 6.15 9.74
CA LEU A 225 -4.78 6.38 11.18
C LEU A 225 -5.24 5.09 11.88
N GLY A 226 -6.20 4.39 11.30
CA GLY A 226 -6.64 3.08 11.78
C GLY A 226 -5.51 2.06 11.86
N ASN A 227 -4.67 1.97 10.81
CA ASN A 227 -3.49 1.09 10.79
C ASN A 227 -2.50 1.45 11.93
N ALA A 228 -2.21 2.72 12.12
CA ALA A 228 -1.30 3.17 13.17
C ALA A 228 -1.84 2.91 14.59
N LEU A 229 -3.13 3.12 14.81
CA LEU A 229 -3.80 2.82 16.08
C LEU A 229 -3.84 1.31 16.35
N TYR A 230 -4.10 0.50 15.32
CA TYR A 230 -4.08 -0.96 15.42
C TYR A 230 -2.68 -1.47 15.77
N ALA A 231 -1.64 -0.95 15.11
CA ALA A 231 -0.24 -1.27 15.41
C ALA A 231 0.18 -0.85 16.84
N GLN A 232 -0.45 0.20 17.39
CA GLN A 232 -0.29 0.64 18.78
C GLN A 232 -1.04 -0.24 19.80
N GLY A 233 -1.75 -1.29 19.35
CA GLY A 233 -2.58 -2.15 20.22
C GLY A 233 -3.91 -1.51 20.65
N LYS A 234 -4.43 -0.56 19.86
CA LYS A 234 -5.69 0.16 20.11
C LYS A 234 -6.80 -0.24 19.13
N PRO A 235 -7.23 -1.51 19.11
CA PRO A 235 -8.17 -2.00 18.10
C PRO A 235 -9.54 -1.32 18.16
N THR A 236 -9.96 -0.81 19.31
CA THR A 236 -11.24 -0.11 19.45
C THR A 236 -11.24 1.23 18.72
N GLU A 237 -10.16 2.00 18.86
CA GLU A 237 -10.00 3.26 18.15
C GLU A 237 -9.82 3.01 16.65
N ALA A 238 -9.04 1.97 16.28
CA ALA A 238 -8.86 1.58 14.89
C ALA A 238 -10.19 1.22 14.19
N VAL A 239 -11.11 0.52 14.87
CA VAL A 239 -12.45 0.21 14.33
C VAL A 239 -13.20 1.48 13.95
N ALA A 240 -13.15 2.54 14.78
CA ALA A 240 -13.83 3.79 14.48
C ALA A 240 -13.25 4.44 13.19
N GLU A 241 -11.94 4.48 13.07
CA GLU A 241 -11.26 5.08 11.91
C GLU A 241 -11.47 4.27 10.62
N TYR A 242 -11.38 2.93 10.68
CA TYR A 242 -11.71 2.10 9.50
C TYR A 242 -13.18 2.22 9.10
N THR A 243 -14.09 2.38 10.06
CA THR A 243 -15.51 2.61 9.76
C THR A 243 -15.71 3.95 9.06
N ALA A 244 -15.00 4.99 9.49
CA ALA A 244 -14.99 6.28 8.79
C ALA A 244 -14.41 6.14 7.37
N ALA A 245 -13.27 5.46 7.22
CA ALA A 245 -12.64 5.24 5.92
C ALA A 245 -13.59 4.59 4.91
N ILE A 246 -14.26 3.49 5.29
CA ILE A 246 -15.22 2.80 4.40
C ILE A 246 -16.52 3.58 4.18
N SER A 247 -16.86 4.53 5.06
CA SER A 247 -18.01 5.42 4.84
C SER A 247 -17.75 6.44 3.74
N PHE A 248 -16.49 6.87 3.57
CA PHE A 248 -16.06 7.83 2.56
C PHE A 248 -15.59 7.13 1.26
N ASP A 249 -15.00 5.93 1.35
CA ASP A 249 -14.72 5.06 0.19
C ASP A 249 -15.36 3.67 0.37
N PRO A 250 -16.66 3.51 0.05
CA PRO A 250 -17.40 2.27 0.27
C PRO A 250 -17.00 1.10 -0.62
N LYS A 251 -16.10 1.30 -1.58
CA LYS A 251 -15.66 0.24 -2.51
C LYS A 251 -14.25 -0.24 -2.23
N ASN A 252 -13.58 0.26 -1.21
CA ASN A 252 -12.22 -0.11 -0.86
C ASN A 252 -12.16 -1.45 -0.10
N PRO A 253 -11.71 -2.55 -0.71
CA PRO A 253 -11.66 -3.84 -0.05
C PRO A 253 -10.66 -3.89 1.10
N ALA A 254 -9.58 -3.08 1.04
CA ALA A 254 -8.57 -3.03 2.10
C ALA A 254 -9.15 -2.45 3.40
N GLY A 255 -10.02 -1.44 3.31
CA GLY A 255 -10.70 -0.86 4.47
C GLY A 255 -11.57 -1.89 5.20
N TYR A 256 -12.35 -2.69 4.47
CA TYR A 256 -13.15 -3.76 5.05
C TYR A 256 -12.30 -4.87 5.65
N ASN A 257 -11.22 -5.27 5.00
CA ASN A 257 -10.31 -6.27 5.53
C ASN A 257 -9.65 -5.79 6.84
N ALA A 258 -9.18 -4.55 6.89
CA ALA A 258 -8.58 -3.95 8.08
C ALA A 258 -9.59 -3.81 9.24
N LEU A 259 -10.83 -3.41 8.95
CA LEU A 259 -11.91 -3.40 9.93
C LEU A 259 -12.19 -4.80 10.47
N GLY A 260 -12.19 -5.82 9.60
CA GLY A 260 -12.31 -7.22 9.99
C GLY A 260 -11.20 -7.64 10.94
N ASN A 261 -9.95 -7.29 10.66
CA ASN A 261 -8.81 -7.60 11.53
C ASN A 261 -8.95 -6.96 12.92
N ALA A 262 -9.37 -5.70 12.99
CA ALA A 262 -9.57 -5.02 14.26
C ALA A 262 -10.72 -5.61 15.07
N LEU A 263 -11.82 -6.02 14.43
CA LEU A 263 -12.95 -6.72 15.05
C LEU A 263 -12.56 -8.13 15.52
N TYR A 264 -11.76 -8.84 14.72
CA TYR A 264 -11.22 -10.15 15.10
C TYR A 264 -10.36 -10.06 16.37
N ALA A 265 -9.46 -9.06 16.43
CA ALA A 265 -8.63 -8.79 17.61
C ALA A 265 -9.45 -8.48 18.87
N GLN A 266 -10.68 -7.94 18.72
CA GLN A 266 -11.63 -7.75 19.80
C GLN A 266 -12.45 -9.03 20.15
N GLY A 267 -12.24 -10.15 19.44
CA GLY A 267 -13.04 -11.37 19.61
C GLY A 267 -14.45 -11.31 18.99
N LYS A 268 -14.76 -10.27 18.21
CA LYS A 268 -16.07 -10.07 17.54
C LYS A 268 -16.09 -10.82 16.21
N LEU A 269 -16.04 -12.16 16.29
CA LEU A 269 -15.81 -13.03 15.13
C LEU A 269 -16.87 -12.89 14.05
N GLU A 270 -18.17 -12.86 14.41
CA GLU A 270 -19.27 -12.71 13.44
C GLU A 270 -19.15 -11.41 12.65
N ASN A 271 -18.83 -10.32 13.34
CA ASN A 271 -18.64 -9.01 12.71
C ASN A 271 -17.42 -9.00 11.79
N ALA A 272 -16.31 -9.61 12.22
CA ALA A 272 -15.10 -9.75 11.41
C ALA A 272 -15.38 -10.53 10.11
N ILE A 273 -16.05 -11.69 10.22
CA ILE A 273 -16.47 -12.52 9.09
C ILE A 273 -17.30 -11.70 8.08
N ALA A 274 -18.25 -10.89 8.58
CA ALA A 274 -19.06 -10.05 7.72
C ALA A 274 -18.21 -9.04 6.92
N GLN A 275 -17.19 -8.42 7.57
CA GLN A 275 -16.31 -7.47 6.90
C GLN A 275 -15.38 -8.16 5.88
N TYR A 276 -14.80 -9.31 6.19
CA TYR A 276 -13.98 -10.06 5.23
C TYR A 276 -14.79 -10.49 4.00
N LYS A 277 -16.03 -10.98 4.19
CA LYS A 277 -16.93 -11.28 3.07
C LYS A 277 -17.22 -10.04 2.23
N LYS A 278 -17.35 -8.87 2.84
CA LYS A 278 -17.52 -7.60 2.14
C LYS A 278 -16.28 -7.24 1.33
N ALA A 279 -15.08 -7.36 1.91
CA ALA A 279 -13.81 -7.16 1.19
C ALA A 279 -13.71 -8.07 -0.03
N ILE A 280 -14.03 -9.36 0.12
CA ILE A 280 -14.03 -10.36 -0.97
C ILE A 280 -15.06 -10.01 -2.05
N SER A 281 -16.23 -9.49 -1.66
CA SER A 281 -17.27 -9.09 -2.63
C SER A 281 -16.82 -7.96 -3.56
N PHE A 282 -15.95 -7.05 -3.08
CA PHE A 282 -15.35 -5.99 -3.91
C PHE A 282 -14.11 -6.43 -4.65
N ASN A 283 -13.31 -7.32 -4.06
CA ASN A 283 -12.13 -7.91 -4.71
C ASN A 283 -12.09 -9.42 -4.47
N PRO A 284 -12.69 -10.25 -5.32
CA PRO A 284 -12.68 -11.70 -5.20
C PRO A 284 -11.29 -12.35 -5.32
N LYS A 285 -10.26 -11.58 -5.71
CA LYS A 285 -8.87 -12.05 -5.82
C LYS A 285 -8.01 -11.60 -4.63
N TYR A 286 -8.62 -11.11 -3.54
CA TYR A 286 -7.88 -10.64 -2.37
C TYR A 286 -7.50 -11.83 -1.47
N ALA A 287 -6.30 -12.39 -1.68
CA ALA A 287 -5.83 -13.59 -0.98
C ALA A 287 -5.84 -13.42 0.55
N ASP A 288 -5.39 -12.27 1.07
CA ASP A 288 -5.37 -12.02 2.52
C ASP A 288 -6.77 -11.98 3.13
N ALA A 289 -7.77 -11.47 2.41
CA ALA A 289 -9.14 -11.43 2.90
C ALA A 289 -9.73 -12.85 3.00
N HIS A 290 -9.42 -13.75 2.06
CA HIS A 290 -9.77 -15.16 2.15
C HIS A 290 -9.06 -15.85 3.31
N TYR A 291 -7.76 -15.60 3.49
CA TYR A 291 -7.00 -16.10 4.64
C TYR A 291 -7.59 -15.64 5.98
N ASN A 292 -7.90 -14.35 6.11
CA ASN A 292 -8.47 -13.77 7.34
C ASN A 292 -9.88 -14.30 7.61
N LEU A 293 -10.71 -14.44 6.56
CA LEU A 293 -12.02 -15.09 6.67
C LEU A 293 -11.88 -16.53 7.15
N ALA A 294 -10.96 -17.29 6.57
CA ALA A 294 -10.69 -18.68 6.97
C ALA A 294 -10.26 -18.75 8.45
N SER A 295 -9.39 -17.84 8.89
CA SER A 295 -8.92 -17.78 10.28
C SER A 295 -10.05 -17.48 11.24
N ALA A 296 -10.98 -16.60 10.89
CA ALA A 296 -12.15 -16.30 11.70
C ALA A 296 -13.16 -17.47 11.74
N LEU A 297 -13.38 -18.15 10.61
CA LEU A 297 -14.21 -19.36 10.54
C LEU A 297 -13.59 -20.52 11.34
N TYR A 298 -12.27 -20.68 11.29
CA TYR A 298 -11.54 -21.65 12.08
C TYR A 298 -11.70 -21.38 13.59
N ALA A 299 -11.60 -20.11 13.99
CA ALA A 299 -11.82 -19.72 15.39
C ALA A 299 -13.26 -19.97 15.88
N GLN A 300 -14.24 -20.03 14.96
CA GLN A 300 -15.62 -20.45 15.21
C GLN A 300 -15.84 -21.96 15.05
N GLU A 301 -14.79 -22.76 14.88
CA GLU A 301 -14.85 -24.22 14.68
C GLU A 301 -15.61 -24.63 13.39
N GLN A 302 -15.80 -23.72 12.45
CA GLN A 302 -16.41 -23.96 11.14
C GLN A 302 -15.38 -24.55 10.16
N LEU A 303 -14.81 -25.72 10.50
CA LEU A 303 -13.68 -26.33 9.80
C LEU A 303 -13.87 -26.50 8.29
N PRO A 304 -15.03 -26.99 7.77
CA PRO A 304 -15.18 -27.16 6.32
C PRO A 304 -15.10 -25.82 5.56
N GLN A 305 -15.71 -24.77 6.10
CA GLN A 305 -15.68 -23.45 5.48
C GLN A 305 -14.28 -22.83 5.57
N ALA A 306 -13.60 -22.97 6.73
CA ALA A 306 -12.23 -22.52 6.91
C ALA A 306 -11.27 -23.15 5.90
N ILE A 307 -11.37 -24.47 5.70
CA ILE A 307 -10.58 -25.22 4.72
C ILE A 307 -10.81 -24.69 3.29
N ALA A 308 -12.06 -24.42 2.95
CA ALA A 308 -12.39 -23.90 1.62
C ALA A 308 -11.74 -22.52 1.38
N GLU A 309 -11.82 -21.62 2.36
CA GLU A 309 -11.28 -20.27 2.25
C GLU A 309 -9.74 -20.24 2.31
N TYR A 310 -9.09 -21.07 3.16
CA TYR A 310 -7.63 -21.23 3.12
C TYR A 310 -7.16 -21.77 1.76
N THR A 311 -7.88 -22.75 1.21
CA THR A 311 -7.57 -23.29 -0.13
C THR A 311 -7.70 -22.21 -1.21
N GLN A 312 -8.71 -21.35 -1.09
CA GLN A 312 -8.87 -20.22 -2.00
C GLN A 312 -7.75 -19.20 -1.86
N ALA A 313 -7.33 -18.87 -0.64
CA ALA A 313 -6.19 -17.99 -0.39
C ALA A 313 -4.92 -18.52 -1.05
N ILE A 314 -4.62 -19.82 -0.89
CA ILE A 314 -3.48 -20.51 -1.50
C ILE A 314 -3.57 -20.52 -3.04
N ARG A 315 -4.77 -20.69 -3.58
CA ARG A 315 -4.97 -20.64 -5.05
C ARG A 315 -4.66 -19.26 -5.61
N LEU A 316 -4.99 -18.20 -4.88
CA LEU A 316 -4.77 -16.81 -5.28
C LEU A 316 -3.30 -16.40 -5.06
N ASP A 317 -2.71 -16.82 -3.94
CA ASP A 317 -1.29 -16.64 -3.65
C ASP A 317 -0.64 -17.97 -3.23
N PRO A 318 -0.01 -18.70 -4.17
CA PRO A 318 0.68 -19.96 -3.88
C PRO A 318 1.91 -19.84 -2.97
N LYS A 319 2.32 -18.62 -2.62
CA LYS A 319 3.43 -18.35 -1.68
C LYS A 319 2.97 -17.97 -0.28
N HIS A 320 1.69 -17.98 0.00
CA HIS A 320 1.10 -17.59 1.28
C HIS A 320 1.34 -18.66 2.36
N ALA A 321 2.50 -18.65 3.00
CA ALA A 321 2.91 -19.67 3.98
C ALA A 321 1.95 -19.80 5.17
N GLN A 322 1.38 -18.67 5.65
CA GLN A 322 0.42 -18.66 6.75
C GLN A 322 -0.89 -19.38 6.37
N ALA A 323 -1.34 -19.24 5.11
CA ALA A 323 -2.54 -19.94 4.64
C ALA A 323 -2.31 -21.47 4.59
N TYR A 324 -1.12 -21.92 4.18
CA TYR A 324 -0.77 -23.34 4.28
C TYR A 324 -0.77 -23.84 5.72
N THR A 325 -0.25 -23.07 6.67
CA THR A 325 -0.26 -23.44 8.09
C THR A 325 -1.68 -23.45 8.67
N GLY A 326 -2.51 -22.46 8.32
CA GLY A 326 -3.92 -22.42 8.72
C GLY A 326 -4.72 -23.58 8.16
N LEU A 327 -4.51 -23.90 6.86
CA LEU A 327 -5.13 -25.07 6.24
C LEU A 327 -4.70 -26.38 6.93
N ALA A 328 -3.41 -26.53 7.24
CA ALA A 328 -2.90 -27.68 7.95
C ALA A 328 -3.52 -27.83 9.34
N ASN A 329 -3.62 -26.74 10.11
CA ASN A 329 -4.31 -26.74 11.41
C ASN A 329 -5.75 -27.22 11.28
N ALA A 330 -6.49 -26.69 10.30
CA ALA A 330 -7.89 -27.06 10.10
C ALA A 330 -8.06 -28.52 9.63
N MET A 331 -7.15 -29.02 8.80
CA MET A 331 -7.15 -30.43 8.36
C MET A 331 -6.79 -31.37 9.52
N ASP A 332 -5.82 -31.01 10.35
CA ASP A 332 -5.42 -31.78 11.52
C ASP A 332 -6.57 -31.89 12.53
N ASP A 333 -7.28 -30.79 12.78
CA ASP A 333 -8.46 -30.78 13.66
C ASP A 333 -9.67 -31.53 13.04
N GLN A 334 -9.69 -31.65 11.70
CA GLN A 334 -10.68 -32.49 10.98
C GLN A 334 -10.31 -33.99 11.02
N GLY A 335 -9.17 -34.38 11.59
CA GLY A 335 -8.69 -35.77 11.64
C GLY A 335 -7.96 -36.22 10.37
N LYS A 336 -7.36 -35.31 9.63
CA LYS A 336 -6.56 -35.57 8.42
C LYS A 336 -5.08 -35.22 8.62
N PRO A 337 -4.38 -35.89 9.58
CA PRO A 337 -3.02 -35.50 9.97
C PRO A 337 -1.99 -35.64 8.82
N GLN A 338 -2.16 -36.59 7.92
CA GLN A 338 -1.21 -36.80 6.80
C GLN A 338 -1.27 -35.63 5.81
N GLU A 339 -2.49 -35.15 5.49
CA GLU A 339 -2.66 -33.97 4.65
C GLU A 339 -2.10 -32.70 5.35
N ALA A 340 -2.36 -32.57 6.67
CA ALA A 340 -1.82 -31.49 7.48
C ALA A 340 -0.28 -31.45 7.46
N ILE A 341 0.39 -32.59 7.65
CA ILE A 341 1.86 -32.72 7.59
C ILE A 341 2.40 -32.22 6.25
N ALA A 342 1.75 -32.58 5.14
CA ALA A 342 2.15 -32.14 3.81
C ALA A 342 2.08 -30.59 3.68
N HIS A 343 1.02 -29.96 4.17
CA HIS A 343 0.84 -28.53 4.13
C HIS A 343 1.78 -27.75 5.07
N TYR A 344 2.07 -28.28 6.26
CA TYR A 344 3.12 -27.70 7.13
C TYR A 344 4.49 -27.73 6.44
N LYS A 345 4.87 -28.89 5.86
CA LYS A 345 6.14 -29.01 5.10
C LYS A 345 6.18 -28.01 3.94
N LYS A 346 5.03 -27.77 3.27
CA LYS A 346 4.96 -26.76 2.21
C LYS A 346 5.15 -25.34 2.78
N ALA A 347 4.50 -24.99 3.90
CA ALA A 347 4.70 -23.70 4.57
C ALA A 347 6.18 -23.46 4.94
N ILE A 348 6.84 -24.47 5.49
CA ILE A 348 8.27 -24.45 5.84
C ILE A 348 9.14 -24.28 4.60
N SER A 349 8.80 -24.94 3.49
CA SER A 349 9.56 -24.77 2.24
C SER A 349 9.48 -23.37 1.65
N LEU A 350 8.39 -22.64 1.92
CA LEU A 350 8.19 -21.26 1.49
C LEU A 350 8.88 -20.26 2.42
N VAL A 351 8.81 -20.51 3.74
CA VAL A 351 9.40 -19.68 4.78
C VAL A 351 10.19 -20.57 5.76
N PRO A 352 11.48 -20.81 5.50
CA PRO A 352 12.31 -21.75 6.28
C PRO A 352 12.53 -21.36 7.76
N ASN A 353 12.23 -20.14 8.14
CA ASN A 353 12.31 -19.65 9.52
C ASN A 353 10.93 -19.44 10.19
N TYR A 354 9.88 -20.09 9.71
CA TYR A 354 8.54 -19.97 10.26
C TYR A 354 8.36 -20.88 11.48
N ALA A 355 8.69 -20.40 12.68
CA ALA A 355 8.70 -21.15 13.94
C ALA A 355 7.40 -21.91 14.23
N TYR A 356 6.24 -21.28 14.04
CA TYR A 356 4.92 -21.88 14.28
C TYR A 356 4.61 -23.05 13.33
N ALA A 357 5.10 -23.05 12.11
CA ALA A 357 4.90 -24.17 11.19
C ALA A 357 5.65 -25.41 11.66
N TYR A 358 6.91 -25.27 12.14
CA TYR A 358 7.66 -26.36 12.74
C TYR A 358 7.01 -26.86 14.04
N TYR A 359 6.54 -25.95 14.89
CA TYR A 359 5.88 -26.27 16.15
C TYR A 359 4.61 -27.11 15.92
N ASN A 360 3.73 -26.67 15.03
CA ASN A 360 2.48 -27.37 14.73
C ASN A 360 2.73 -28.71 14.02
N LEU A 361 3.69 -28.75 13.08
CA LEU A 361 4.14 -30.00 12.45
C LEU A 361 4.61 -31.00 13.51
N ALA A 362 5.43 -30.57 14.47
CA ALA A 362 5.94 -31.44 15.53
C ALA A 362 4.83 -31.98 16.43
N ILE A 363 3.80 -31.18 16.75
CA ILE A 363 2.62 -31.63 17.50
C ILE A 363 1.88 -32.73 16.73
N THR A 364 1.62 -32.52 15.44
CA THR A 364 0.91 -33.49 14.59
C THR A 364 1.72 -34.79 14.46
N LEU A 365 3.04 -34.71 14.18
CA LEU A 365 3.93 -35.87 14.12
C LEU A 365 3.95 -36.63 15.46
N GLY A 366 3.99 -35.93 16.58
CA GLY A 366 3.96 -36.54 17.90
C GLY A 366 2.67 -37.34 18.20
N ARG A 367 1.51 -36.85 17.72
CA ARG A 367 0.23 -37.57 17.79
C ARG A 367 0.22 -38.79 16.86
N GLU A 368 0.85 -38.70 15.71
CA GLU A 368 1.02 -39.80 14.77
C GLU A 368 2.15 -40.79 15.18
N LYS A 369 2.70 -40.63 16.38
CA LYS A 369 3.80 -41.47 16.92
C LYS A 369 5.11 -41.41 16.12
N GLN A 370 5.30 -40.43 15.28
CA GLN A 370 6.56 -40.17 14.58
C GLN A 370 7.49 -39.34 15.48
N LEU A 371 7.91 -39.93 16.60
CA LEU A 371 8.51 -39.20 17.73
C LEU A 371 9.86 -38.58 17.41
N GLU A 372 10.69 -39.27 16.62
CA GLU A 372 12.02 -38.75 16.23
C GLU A 372 11.89 -37.50 15.37
N GLU A 373 11.01 -37.54 14.35
CA GLU A 373 10.77 -36.38 13.48
C GLU A 373 10.08 -35.24 14.26
N ALA A 374 9.19 -35.56 15.19
CA ALA A 374 8.57 -34.57 16.09
C ALA A 374 9.63 -33.83 16.93
N ILE A 375 10.56 -34.56 17.57
CA ILE A 375 11.64 -33.94 18.36
C ILE A 375 12.53 -33.05 17.48
N LEU A 376 12.86 -33.48 16.28
CA LEU A 376 13.68 -32.68 15.35
C LEU A 376 12.98 -31.34 15.02
N ASN A 377 11.71 -31.38 14.69
CA ASN A 377 10.92 -30.17 14.37
C ASN A 377 10.70 -29.29 15.62
N PHE A 378 10.50 -29.86 16.79
CA PHE A 378 10.46 -29.09 18.03
C PHE A 378 11.78 -28.37 18.32
N LYS A 379 12.93 -29.03 18.13
CA LYS A 379 14.24 -28.40 18.31
C LYS A 379 14.41 -27.21 17.33
N LYS A 380 13.96 -27.37 16.09
CA LYS A 380 14.01 -26.26 15.12
C LYS A 380 13.07 -25.11 15.48
N ALA A 381 11.85 -25.41 15.91
CA ALA A 381 10.91 -24.40 16.41
C ALA A 381 11.48 -23.64 17.62
N ARG A 382 12.10 -24.36 18.56
CA ARG A 382 12.76 -23.78 19.74
C ARG A 382 13.87 -22.80 19.35
N GLU A 383 14.77 -23.21 18.43
CA GLU A 383 15.84 -22.36 17.92
C GLU A 383 15.27 -21.04 17.34
N LEU A 384 14.21 -21.14 16.52
CA LEU A 384 13.58 -19.99 15.90
C LEU A 384 12.88 -19.09 16.92
N PHE A 385 12.10 -19.66 17.88
CA PHE A 385 11.49 -18.88 18.97
C PHE A 385 12.52 -18.21 19.87
N GLN A 386 13.69 -18.84 20.07
CA GLN A 386 14.78 -18.24 20.82
C GLN A 386 15.37 -17.03 20.08
N ALA A 387 15.52 -17.12 18.75
CA ALA A 387 15.95 -16.00 17.91
C ALA A 387 14.92 -14.85 17.87
N GLU A 388 13.63 -15.16 18.03
CA GLU A 388 12.52 -14.21 18.16
C GLU A 388 12.34 -13.66 19.59
N GLU A 389 13.20 -14.04 20.54
CA GLU A 389 13.12 -13.70 21.97
C GLU A 389 11.79 -14.13 22.65
N ASN A 390 11.09 -15.11 22.07
CA ASN A 390 9.82 -15.63 22.56
C ASN A 390 10.06 -16.70 23.66
N LYS A 391 10.36 -16.26 24.88
CA LYS A 391 10.69 -17.14 26.01
C LYS A 391 9.56 -18.11 26.36
N GLU A 392 8.31 -17.66 26.28
CA GLU A 392 7.15 -18.51 26.62
C GLU A 392 7.08 -19.73 25.68
N MET A 393 7.24 -19.52 24.37
CA MET A 393 7.22 -20.61 23.40
C MET A 393 8.43 -21.54 23.54
N VAL A 394 9.61 -20.99 23.89
CA VAL A 394 10.80 -21.81 24.19
C VAL A 394 10.52 -22.77 25.35
N GLU A 395 9.97 -22.27 26.46
CA GLU A 395 9.63 -23.09 27.60
C GLU A 395 8.56 -24.17 27.30
N GLN A 396 7.54 -23.80 26.51
CA GLN A 396 6.52 -24.75 26.06
C GLN A 396 7.12 -25.87 25.21
N VAL A 397 8.00 -25.56 24.29
CA VAL A 397 8.68 -26.56 23.45
C VAL A 397 9.57 -27.47 24.29
N ASP A 398 10.34 -26.92 25.22
CA ASP A 398 11.21 -27.71 26.12
C ASP A 398 10.40 -28.73 26.95
N GLN A 399 9.25 -28.31 27.48
CA GLN A 399 8.34 -29.19 28.20
C GLN A 399 7.78 -30.33 27.33
N LEU A 400 7.47 -30.04 26.04
CA LEU A 400 6.97 -31.04 25.12
C LEU A 400 8.05 -32.06 24.76
N ILE A 401 9.27 -31.61 24.50
CA ILE A 401 10.43 -32.48 24.20
C ILE A 401 10.68 -33.40 25.42
N GLN A 402 10.71 -32.86 26.64
CA GLN A 402 10.89 -33.64 27.86
C GLN A 402 9.79 -34.70 28.03
N LYS A 403 8.53 -34.36 27.78
CA LYS A 403 7.38 -35.26 27.88
C LYS A 403 7.45 -36.41 26.85
N ILE A 404 8.01 -36.17 25.67
CA ILE A 404 8.23 -37.22 24.66
C ILE A 404 9.35 -38.17 25.17
N ASN A 405 10.49 -37.63 25.60
CA ASN A 405 11.63 -38.42 26.07
C ASN A 405 11.31 -39.32 27.27
N THR A 406 10.47 -38.83 28.19
CA THR A 406 10.04 -39.64 29.36
C THR A 406 9.04 -40.76 29.01
N ARG A 407 8.41 -40.73 27.83
CA ARG A 407 7.50 -41.80 27.37
C ARG A 407 8.21 -42.84 26.48
N THR A 408 9.39 -42.53 26.01
CA THR A 408 10.22 -43.42 25.16
C THR A 408 11.25 -44.21 25.95
N ASN A 409 11.51 -43.82 27.22
CA ASN A 409 12.28 -44.57 28.26
C ASN A 409 11.31 -45.36 29.16
#